data_ef5bc35237f05de1ce4da7d6fa305c2d
#
_entry.id   ef5bc35237f05de1ce4da7d6fa305c2d
#
_cell.length_a   1.000
_cell.length_b   1.000
_cell.length_c   1.000
_cell.angle_alpha   90.00
_cell.angle_beta   90.00
_cell.angle_gamma   90.00
#
_symmetry.space_group_name_H-M   'P 1'
#
loop_
_entity.id
_entity.type
_entity.pdbx_description
1 polymer ?
#
loop_
_entity_poly.entity_id
_entity_poly.type
_entity_poly.pdbx_seq_one_letter_code
_entity_poly.pdbx_strand_id
1 'polypeptide(L)' 'MEFLEVEAKERVSREEIAARLRHLADMLSRHNDLEFERGGMRFTVPVPDDLELKVELEVGSDKRELEIELTW' A
#
# COMPACT_ATOMS: atom_id res chain seq x y z
N MET A 1 -5.38 3.83 -19.32
CA MET A 1 -6.74 4.07 -18.84
C MET A 1 -6.89 3.49 -17.44
N GLU A 2 -7.54 4.24 -16.58
CA GLU A 2 -7.74 3.85 -15.19
C GLU A 2 -9.17 3.35 -15.00
N PHE A 3 -9.33 2.12 -14.52
CA PHE A 3 -10.65 1.55 -14.27
C PHE A 3 -11.10 1.72 -12.83
N LEU A 4 -10.13 1.73 -11.91
CA LEU A 4 -10.43 1.83 -10.50
C LEU A 4 -9.27 2.49 -9.78
N GLU A 5 -9.58 3.44 -8.94
CA GLU A 5 -8.61 4.05 -8.05
C GLU A 5 -9.18 4.11 -6.65
N VAL A 6 -8.42 3.59 -5.70
CA VAL A 6 -8.78 3.65 -4.30
C VAL A 6 -7.66 4.35 -3.55
N GLU A 7 -7.97 5.46 -2.93
CA GLU A 7 -6.99 6.24 -2.19
C GLU A 7 -7.50 6.52 -0.78
N ALA A 8 -6.59 6.36 0.19
CA ALA A 8 -6.89 6.70 1.57
C ALA A 8 -5.73 7.49 2.14
N LYS A 9 -6.04 8.56 2.84
CA LYS A 9 -5.06 9.41 3.48
C LYS A 9 -5.52 9.68 4.90
N GLU A 10 -4.73 9.24 5.87
CA GLU A 10 -5.08 9.34 7.27
C GLU A 10 -3.89 9.77 8.11
N ARG A 11 -4.21 10.38 9.23
CA ARG A 11 -3.21 10.73 10.22
C ARG A 11 -3.32 9.73 11.36
N VAL A 12 -2.33 8.85 11.47
CA VAL A 12 -2.32 7.74 12.44
C VAL A 12 -0.98 7.65 13.13
N SER A 13 -0.92 6.88 14.21
CA SER A 13 0.33 6.70 14.94
C SER A 13 1.33 5.87 14.14
N ARG A 14 2.59 5.99 14.50
CA ARG A 14 3.66 5.20 13.89
C ARG A 14 3.43 3.71 14.08
N GLU A 15 2.97 3.30 15.25
CA GLU A 15 2.67 1.92 15.57
C GLU A 15 1.52 1.38 14.73
N GLU A 16 0.51 2.19 14.48
CA GLU A 16 -0.61 1.81 13.62
C GLU A 16 -0.15 1.62 12.18
N ILE A 17 0.73 2.50 11.71
CA ILE A 17 1.31 2.37 10.37
C ILE A 17 2.09 1.06 10.27
N ALA A 18 2.90 0.76 11.28
CA ALA A 18 3.66 -0.49 11.29
C ALA A 18 2.76 -1.71 11.23
N ALA A 19 1.64 -1.70 11.96
CA ALA A 19 0.67 -2.80 11.95
C ALA A 19 0.05 -2.97 10.56
N ARG A 20 -0.30 -1.87 9.91
CA ARG A 20 -0.88 -1.90 8.55
C ARG A 20 0.11 -2.43 7.53
N LEU A 21 1.39 -2.06 7.66
CA LEU A 21 2.43 -2.56 6.76
C LEU A 21 2.66 -4.07 6.95
N ARG A 22 2.59 -4.56 8.18
CA ARG A 22 2.68 -5.99 8.44
C ARG A 22 1.51 -6.74 7.83
N HIS A 23 0.31 -6.17 7.92
CA HIS A 23 -0.88 -6.76 7.32
C HIS A 23 -0.74 -6.81 5.78
N LEU A 24 -0.23 -5.75 5.19
CA LEU A 24 0.04 -5.71 3.74
C LEU A 24 1.05 -6.79 3.36
N ALA A 25 2.13 -6.93 4.13
CA ALA A 25 3.13 -7.95 3.89
C ALA A 25 2.52 -9.37 3.98
N ASP A 26 1.62 -9.60 4.94
CA ASP A 26 0.95 -10.88 5.08
C ASP A 26 0.06 -11.21 3.88
N MET A 27 -0.66 -10.21 3.36
CA MET A 27 -1.47 -10.42 2.16
C MET A 27 -0.62 -10.85 0.98
N LEU A 28 0.51 -10.19 0.78
CA LEU A 28 1.43 -10.50 -0.32
C LEU A 28 2.04 -11.91 -0.18
N SER A 29 2.39 -12.31 1.03
CA SER A 29 3.08 -13.58 1.23
C SER A 29 2.16 -14.79 1.34
N ARG A 30 0.91 -14.59 1.80
CA ARG A 30 0.00 -15.71 2.08
C ARG A 30 -1.12 -15.88 1.06
N HIS A 31 -1.61 -14.78 0.51
CA HIS A 31 -2.81 -14.79 -0.32
C HIS A 31 -2.56 -14.49 -1.79
N ASN A 32 -1.38 -13.99 -2.12
CA ASN A 32 -1.03 -13.62 -3.48
C ASN A 32 -2.01 -12.59 -4.07
N ASP A 33 -2.66 -11.82 -3.21
CA ASP A 33 -3.55 -10.77 -3.64
C ASP A 33 -3.62 -9.65 -2.61
N LEU A 34 -4.18 -8.53 -3.02
CA LEU A 34 -4.41 -7.37 -2.15
C LEU A 34 -5.90 -7.17 -1.98
N GLU A 35 -6.33 -7.00 -0.73
CA GLU A 35 -7.71 -6.71 -0.40
C GLU A 35 -7.83 -5.31 0.15
N PHE A 36 -8.75 -4.54 -0.41
CA PHE A 36 -9.07 -3.20 0.05
C PHE A 36 -10.56 -3.09 0.29
N GLU A 37 -10.93 -2.35 1.33
CA GLU A 37 -12.33 -2.07 1.63
C GLU A 37 -12.53 -0.57 1.70
N ARG A 38 -13.55 -0.10 1.00
CA ARG A 38 -13.91 1.31 1.03
C ARG A 38 -15.39 1.47 0.79
N GLY A 39 -16.05 2.22 1.68
CA GLY A 39 -17.47 2.49 1.56
C GLY A 39 -18.35 1.24 1.56
N GLY A 40 -17.94 0.21 2.31
CA GLY A 40 -18.66 -1.05 2.36
C GLY A 40 -18.38 -1.99 1.20
N MET A 41 -17.54 -1.58 0.27
CA MET A 41 -17.17 -2.41 -0.88
C MET A 41 -15.78 -3.00 -0.66
N ARG A 42 -15.62 -4.25 -1.04
CA ARG A 42 -14.34 -4.96 -0.94
C ARG A 42 -13.77 -5.18 -2.34
N PHE A 43 -12.51 -4.84 -2.49
CA PHE A 43 -11.77 -5.00 -3.73
C PHE A 43 -10.64 -5.99 -3.51
N THR A 44 -10.56 -6.99 -4.38
CA THR A 44 -9.47 -7.98 -4.34
C THR A 44 -8.73 -7.92 -5.66
N VAL A 45 -7.42 -7.68 -5.58
CA VAL A 45 -6.58 -7.55 -6.77
C VAL A 45 -5.48 -8.60 -6.70
N PRO A 46 -5.41 -9.52 -7.65
CA PRO A 46 -4.35 -10.54 -7.66
C PRO A 46 -2.99 -9.91 -7.95
N VAL A 47 -1.96 -10.49 -7.35
CA VAL A 47 -0.59 -10.02 -7.49
C VAL A 47 0.27 -11.15 -8.06
N PRO A 48 1.02 -10.92 -9.15
CA PRO A 48 1.89 -11.97 -9.70
C PRO A 48 3.11 -12.21 -8.82
N ASP A 49 3.87 -13.25 -9.15
CA ASP A 49 5.07 -13.61 -8.38
C ASP A 49 6.16 -12.55 -8.49
N ASP A 50 6.24 -11.87 -9.61
CA ASP A 50 7.25 -10.83 -9.83
C ASP A 50 6.57 -9.49 -10.10
N LEU A 51 7.03 -8.46 -9.43
CA LEU A 51 6.55 -7.11 -9.65
C LEU A 51 7.66 -6.12 -9.33
N GLU A 52 7.47 -4.88 -9.73
CA GLU A 52 8.46 -3.84 -9.51
C GLU A 52 8.22 -3.16 -8.18
N LEU A 53 9.28 -3.03 -7.39
CA LEU A 53 9.26 -2.31 -6.12
C LEU A 53 10.08 -1.03 -6.26
N LYS A 54 9.47 0.09 -5.91
CA LYS A 54 10.16 1.37 -5.82
C LYS A 54 10.06 1.87 -4.39
N VAL A 55 11.21 2.21 -3.81
CA VAL A 55 11.27 2.83 -2.49
C VAL A 55 12.00 4.15 -2.62
N GLU A 56 11.37 5.23 -2.20
CA GLU A 56 11.94 6.55 -2.31
C GLU A 56 11.85 7.29 -0.98
N LEU A 57 12.98 7.85 -0.54
CA LEU A 57 13.02 8.70 0.63
C LEU A 57 13.44 10.10 0.19
N GLU A 58 12.64 11.08 0.51
CA GLU A 58 12.92 12.48 0.23
C GLU A 58 12.97 13.27 1.52
N VAL A 59 14.05 14.03 1.68
CA VAL A 59 14.24 14.87 2.86
C VAL A 59 14.44 16.31 2.42
N GLY A 60 13.47 17.16 2.72
CA GLY A 60 13.52 18.58 2.45
C GLY A 60 13.64 19.38 3.74
N SER A 61 13.61 20.69 3.63
CA SER A 61 13.71 21.57 4.80
C SER A 61 12.49 21.50 5.70
N ASP A 62 11.31 21.35 5.12
CA ASP A 62 10.04 21.38 5.85
C ASP A 62 9.31 20.05 5.87
N LYS A 63 9.72 19.10 5.04
CA LYS A 63 8.95 17.89 4.81
C LYS A 63 9.87 16.70 4.58
N ARG A 64 9.44 15.56 5.07
CA ARG A 64 10.07 14.28 4.81
C ARG A 64 9.01 13.33 4.31
N GLU A 65 9.38 12.53 3.32
CA GLU A 65 8.43 11.62 2.69
C GLU A 65 9.11 10.29 2.37
N LEU A 66 8.44 9.21 2.76
CA LEU A 66 8.83 7.86 2.36
C LEU A 66 7.73 7.31 1.47
N GLU A 67 8.09 6.89 0.27
CA GLU A 67 7.15 6.31 -0.68
C GLU A 67 7.54 4.88 -0.99
N ILE A 68 6.55 4.00 -0.93
CA ILE A 68 6.70 2.59 -1.30
C ILE A 68 5.68 2.31 -2.38
N GLU A 69 6.15 1.90 -3.55
CA GLU A 69 5.28 1.69 -4.71
C GLU A 69 5.52 0.30 -5.28
N LEU A 70 4.43 -0.41 -5.50
CA LEU A 70 4.43 -1.72 -6.14
C LEU A 70 3.68 -1.60 -7.45
N THR A 71 4.28 -2.09 -8.53
CA THR A 71 3.69 -1.97 -9.87
C THR A 71 3.81 -3.30 -10.61
N TRP A 72 2.72 -3.68 -11.26
CA TRP A 72 2.69 -4.88 -12.07
C TRP A 72 1.69 -4.79 -13.22
#